data_a0610d420851f59c446865e03007287d
#
_entry.id   a0610d420851f59c446865e03007287d
#
_cell.length_a   1.000
_cell.length_b   1.000
_cell.length_c   1.000
_cell.angle_alpha   90.00
_cell.angle_beta   90.00
_cell.angle_gamma   90.00
#
_symmetry.space_group_name_H-M   'P 1'
#
loop_
_entity.id
_entity.type
_entity.pdbx_description
1 polymer ?
#
loop_
_entity_poly.entity_id
_entity_poly.type
_entity_poly.pdbx_seq_one_letter_code
_entity_poly.pdbx_strand_id
1 'polypeptide(L)'
;MGFYFVVHTLLGLIAGNAGNIQMRSRQNIGAYPLWVYGPWGVIGSSLAIFCAFAALATTIVQWGFGWALYTIAEIVLGAVIVGFFPMGFRFIIALIGPIVSVVIMGALWGFWYI
;
A
#
# COMPACT_ATOMS: atom_id res chain seq x y z
N MET A 1 5.03 -12.91 14.60
CA MET A 1 5.62 -12.92 13.23
C MET A 1 4.55 -12.94 12.14
N GLY A 2 3.58 -13.85 12.19
CA GLY A 2 2.53 -13.91 11.17
C GLY A 2 1.72 -12.63 11.04
N PHE A 3 1.49 -11.92 12.14
CA PHE A 3 0.75 -10.67 12.12
C PHE A 3 1.45 -9.60 11.26
N TYR A 4 2.75 -9.42 11.46
CA TYR A 4 3.52 -8.44 10.67
C TYR A 4 3.55 -8.83 9.18
N PHE A 5 3.67 -10.11 8.89
CA PHE A 5 3.62 -10.60 7.52
C PHE A 5 2.31 -10.17 6.84
N VAL A 6 1.18 -10.41 7.48
CA VAL A 6 -0.13 -10.05 6.93
C VAL A 6 -0.25 -8.53 6.76
N VAL A 7 0.14 -7.76 7.77
CA VAL A 7 0.00 -6.30 7.76
C VAL A 7 0.88 -5.66 6.69
N HIS A 8 2.14 -6.06 6.60
CA HIS A 8 3.05 -5.51 5.59
C HIS A 8 2.62 -5.92 4.18
N THR A 9 2.12 -7.14 4.01
CA THR A 9 1.58 -7.58 2.72
C THR A 9 0.36 -6.75 2.33
N LEU A 10 -0.53 -6.44 3.27
CA LEU A 10 -1.67 -5.57 3.00
C LEU A 10 -1.25 -4.15 2.61
N LEU A 11 -0.27 -3.58 3.29
CA LEU A 11 0.25 -2.27 2.94
C LEU A 11 0.83 -2.27 1.52
N GLY A 12 1.57 -3.31 1.17
CA GLY A 12 2.14 -3.47 -0.17
C GLY A 12 1.06 -3.65 -1.23
N LEU A 13 0.02 -4.42 -0.93
CA LEU A 13 -1.12 -4.61 -1.81
C LEU A 13 -1.82 -3.29 -2.11
N ILE A 14 -2.10 -2.49 -1.08
CA ILE A 14 -2.76 -1.20 -1.22
C ILE A 14 -1.87 -0.22 -2.00
N ALA A 15 -0.60 -0.11 -1.65
CA ALA A 15 0.33 0.81 -2.30
C ALA A 15 0.59 0.41 -3.75
N GLY A 16 0.80 -0.86 -4.03
CA GLY A 16 1.03 -1.37 -5.37
C GLY A 16 -0.18 -1.16 -6.27
N ASN A 17 -1.37 -1.42 -5.75
CA ASN A 17 -2.61 -1.17 -6.48
C ASN A 17 -2.79 0.31 -6.81
N ALA A 18 -2.60 1.18 -5.82
CA ALA A 18 -2.74 2.63 -6.01
C ALA A 18 -1.75 3.17 -7.04
N GLY A 19 -0.48 2.78 -6.93
CA GLY A 19 0.55 3.19 -7.87
C GLY A 19 0.29 2.71 -9.29
N ASN A 20 -0.14 1.46 -9.44
CA ASN A 20 -0.46 0.88 -10.75
C ASN A 20 -1.64 1.59 -11.41
N ILE A 21 -2.70 1.83 -10.67
CA ILE A 21 -3.88 2.53 -11.19
C ILE A 21 -3.52 3.94 -11.64
N GLN A 22 -2.78 4.69 -10.81
CA GLN A 22 -2.38 6.05 -11.17
C GLN A 22 -1.48 6.08 -12.41
N MET A 23 -0.52 5.17 -12.49
CA MET A 23 0.37 5.09 -13.65
C MET A 23 -0.41 4.77 -14.93
N ARG A 24 -1.30 3.79 -14.88
CA ARG A 24 -2.10 3.40 -16.04
C ARG A 24 -3.09 4.47 -16.46
N SER A 25 -3.71 5.16 -15.50
CA SER A 25 -4.64 6.25 -15.81
C SER A 25 -3.95 7.39 -16.54
N ARG A 26 -2.71 7.72 -16.15
CA ARG A 26 -1.92 8.76 -16.82
C ARG A 26 -1.48 8.36 -18.22
N GLN A 27 -1.33 7.07 -18.47
CA GLN A 27 -0.96 6.53 -19.79
C GLN A 27 -2.19 6.27 -20.66
N ASN A 28 -3.39 6.56 -20.18
CA ASN A 28 -4.66 6.31 -20.88
C ASN A 28 -4.87 4.83 -21.22
N ILE A 29 -4.39 3.93 -20.36
CA ILE A 29 -4.56 2.49 -20.53
C ILE A 29 -5.83 2.05 -19.79
N GLY A 30 -6.90 1.84 -20.51
CA GLY A 30 -8.18 1.44 -19.95
C GLY A 30 -9.06 2.60 -19.55
N ALA A 31 -10.26 2.30 -19.03
CA ALA A 31 -11.22 3.28 -18.55
C ALA A 31 -11.20 3.31 -17.02
N TYR A 32 -11.07 4.50 -16.44
CA TYR A 32 -10.97 4.69 -15.00
C TYR A 32 -12.03 5.65 -14.49
N PRO A 33 -12.54 5.47 -13.25
CA PRO A 33 -13.46 6.41 -12.62
C PRO A 33 -12.86 7.82 -12.54
N LEU A 34 -13.71 8.83 -12.60
CA LEU A 34 -13.26 10.23 -12.57
C LEU A 34 -12.46 10.57 -11.29
N TRP A 35 -12.82 9.96 -10.17
CA TRP A 35 -12.12 10.25 -8.90
C TRP A 35 -10.64 9.85 -8.94
N VAL A 36 -10.25 8.92 -9.82
CA VAL A 36 -8.85 8.51 -9.98
C VAL A 36 -7.99 9.69 -10.42
N TYR A 37 -8.55 10.55 -11.28
CA TYR A 37 -7.86 11.73 -11.80
C TYR A 37 -7.98 12.94 -10.88
N GLY A 38 -8.88 12.87 -9.91
CA GLY A 38 -9.15 13.98 -8.98
C GLY A 38 -8.19 14.03 -7.80
N PRO A 39 -8.39 15.01 -6.90
CA PRO A 39 -7.52 15.17 -5.72
C PRO A 39 -7.40 13.92 -4.87
N TRP A 40 -8.51 13.21 -4.64
CA TRP A 40 -8.48 11.99 -3.81
C TRP A 40 -7.64 10.90 -4.45
N GLY A 41 -7.75 10.70 -5.77
CA GLY A 41 -6.95 9.69 -6.44
C GLY A 41 -5.45 9.94 -6.30
N VAL A 42 -5.01 11.19 -6.48
CA VAL A 42 -3.59 11.56 -6.38
C VAL A 42 -3.10 11.55 -4.93
N ILE A 43 -3.82 12.23 -4.05
CA ILE A 43 -3.44 12.34 -2.63
C ILE A 43 -3.50 10.97 -1.96
N GLY A 44 -4.57 10.21 -2.21
CA GLY A 44 -4.75 8.90 -1.62
C GLY A 44 -3.67 7.91 -2.07
N SER A 45 -3.33 7.91 -3.36
CA SER A 45 -2.26 7.04 -3.88
C SER A 45 -0.92 7.39 -3.25
N SER A 46 -0.60 8.68 -3.17
CA SER A 46 0.64 9.16 -2.55
C SER A 46 0.69 8.76 -1.08
N LEU A 47 -0.42 8.88 -0.35
CA LEU A 47 -0.51 8.53 1.05
C LEU A 47 -0.30 7.03 1.27
N ALA A 48 -0.91 6.18 0.44
CA ALA A 48 -0.75 4.73 0.54
C ALA A 48 0.70 4.31 0.30
N ILE A 49 1.35 4.87 -0.71
CA ILE A 49 2.75 4.60 -1.02
C ILE A 49 3.63 5.09 0.12
N PHE A 50 3.36 6.28 0.64
CA PHE A 50 4.10 6.83 1.78
C PHE A 50 4.00 5.92 3.01
N CYS A 51 2.82 5.37 3.29
CA CYS A 51 2.64 4.44 4.41
C CYS A 51 3.49 3.17 4.24
N ALA A 52 3.58 2.63 3.03
CA ALA A 52 4.42 1.46 2.77
C ALA A 52 5.90 1.77 3.03
N PHE A 53 6.38 2.91 2.55
CA PHE A 53 7.77 3.32 2.82
C PHE A 53 8.00 3.64 4.29
N ALA A 54 7.04 4.24 4.97
CA ALA A 54 7.14 4.51 6.40
C ALA A 54 7.22 3.21 7.22
N ALA A 55 6.49 2.18 6.83
CA ALA A 55 6.58 0.87 7.46
C ALA A 55 7.98 0.28 7.29
N LEU A 56 8.55 0.38 6.09
CA LEU A 56 9.90 -0.09 5.82
C LEU A 56 10.93 0.69 6.66
N ALA A 57 10.84 2.02 6.68
CA ALA A 57 11.75 2.86 7.45
C ALA A 57 11.68 2.54 8.95
N THR A 58 10.48 2.36 9.48
CA THR A 58 10.27 2.02 10.89
C THR A 58 10.86 0.64 11.20
N THR A 59 10.70 -0.32 10.31
CA THR A 59 11.29 -1.65 10.48
C THR A 59 12.82 -1.56 10.56
N ILE A 60 13.44 -0.76 9.71
CA ILE A 60 14.90 -0.56 9.74
C ILE A 60 15.33 0.05 11.07
N VAL A 61 14.63 1.08 11.53
CA VAL A 61 14.99 1.80 12.75
C VAL A 61 14.80 0.91 13.99
N GLN A 62 13.70 0.18 14.05
CA GLN A 62 13.36 -0.59 15.26
C GLN A 62 14.02 -1.97 15.31
N TRP A 63 14.19 -2.63 14.18
CA TRP A 63 14.60 -4.03 14.13
C TRP A 63 15.83 -4.29 13.26
N GLY A 64 16.29 -3.31 12.50
CA GLY A 64 17.51 -3.41 11.70
C GLY A 64 17.27 -3.90 10.27
N PHE A 65 18.36 -3.92 9.50
CA PHE A 65 18.29 -4.22 8.06
C PHE A 65 17.88 -5.66 7.74
N GLY A 66 18.19 -6.61 8.61
CA GLY A 66 17.79 -8.00 8.38
C GLY A 66 16.28 -8.15 8.29
N TRP A 67 15.55 -7.50 9.16
CA TRP A 67 14.09 -7.49 9.14
C TRP A 67 13.53 -6.64 8.00
N ALA A 68 14.27 -5.61 7.58
CA ALA A 68 13.85 -4.79 6.44
C ALA A 68 13.76 -5.60 5.15
N LEU A 69 14.61 -6.59 4.96
CA LEU A 69 14.54 -7.47 3.79
C LEU A 69 13.23 -8.26 3.77
N TYR A 70 12.77 -8.75 4.91
CA TYR A 70 11.46 -9.39 5.01
C TYR A 70 10.32 -8.42 4.70
N THR A 71 10.41 -7.21 5.21
CA THR A 71 9.39 -6.18 4.95
C THR A 71 9.32 -5.84 3.46
N ILE A 72 10.45 -5.69 2.79
CA ILE A 72 10.49 -5.45 1.34
C ILE A 72 9.83 -6.61 0.59
N ALA A 73 10.16 -7.85 0.95
CA ALA A 73 9.58 -9.03 0.32
C ALA A 73 8.07 -9.09 0.51
N GLU A 74 7.58 -8.76 1.70
CA GLU A 74 6.16 -8.75 2.03
C GLU A 74 5.42 -7.68 1.22
N ILE A 75 5.97 -6.48 1.13
CA ILE A 75 5.39 -5.37 0.35
C ILE A 75 5.33 -5.73 -1.14
N VAL A 76 6.40 -6.28 -1.68
CA VAL A 76 6.43 -6.72 -3.08
C VAL A 76 5.43 -7.84 -3.33
N LEU A 77 5.32 -8.79 -2.41
CA LEU A 77 4.34 -9.88 -2.51
C LEU A 77 2.91 -9.32 -2.57
N GLY A 78 2.58 -8.36 -1.72
CA GLY A 78 1.27 -7.72 -1.74
C GLY A 78 0.99 -7.01 -3.07
N ALA A 79 1.97 -6.28 -3.59
CA ALA A 79 1.85 -5.60 -4.87
C ALA A 79 1.64 -6.58 -6.03
N VAL A 80 2.26 -7.74 -5.99
CA VAL A 80 2.08 -8.79 -7.01
C VAL A 80 0.70 -9.44 -6.88
N ILE A 81 0.28 -9.75 -5.65
CA ILE A 81 -1.01 -10.41 -5.40
C ILE A 81 -2.17 -9.57 -5.93
N VAL A 82 -2.15 -8.26 -5.72
CA VAL A 82 -3.24 -7.39 -6.16
C VAL A 82 -3.41 -7.39 -7.68
N GLY A 83 -2.36 -7.67 -8.43
CA GLY A 83 -2.42 -7.75 -9.88
C GLY A 83 -3.35 -8.84 -10.39
N PHE A 84 -3.67 -9.84 -9.58
CA PHE A 84 -4.58 -10.93 -9.93
C PHE A 84 -6.05 -10.61 -9.60
N PHE A 85 -6.32 -9.48 -8.95
CA PHE A 85 -7.68 -9.12 -8.57
C PHE A 85 -8.43 -8.50 -9.75
N PRO A 86 -9.78 -8.67 -9.82
CA PRO A 86 -10.59 -7.97 -10.81
C PRO A 86 -10.48 -6.45 -10.67
N MET A 87 -10.54 -5.73 -11.79
CA MET A 87 -10.38 -4.27 -11.78
C MET A 87 -11.44 -3.56 -10.94
N GLY A 88 -12.69 -4.01 -10.96
CA GLY A 88 -13.72 -3.42 -10.12
C GLY A 88 -13.38 -3.48 -8.65
N PHE A 89 -12.85 -4.60 -8.20
CA PHE A 89 -12.39 -4.78 -6.82
C PHE A 89 -11.18 -3.90 -6.51
N ARG A 90 -10.27 -3.77 -7.47
CA ARG A 90 -9.08 -2.93 -7.33
C ARG A 90 -9.44 -1.45 -7.20
N PHE A 91 -10.50 -0.98 -7.87
CA PHE A 91 -10.97 0.40 -7.70
C PHE A 91 -11.48 0.64 -6.28
N ILE A 92 -12.19 -0.32 -5.70
CA ILE A 92 -12.65 -0.21 -4.31
C ILE A 92 -11.44 -0.14 -3.36
N ILE A 93 -10.44 -0.99 -3.57
CA ILE A 93 -9.20 -0.96 -2.78
C ILE A 93 -8.52 0.40 -2.91
N ALA A 94 -8.44 0.97 -4.10
CA ALA A 94 -7.83 2.27 -4.31
C ALA A 94 -8.62 3.41 -3.63
N LEU A 95 -9.94 3.27 -3.54
CA LEU A 95 -10.78 4.29 -2.90
C LEU A 95 -10.62 4.30 -1.38
N ILE A 96 -10.68 3.14 -0.75
CA ILE A 96 -10.64 3.02 0.71
C ILE A 96 -9.24 2.72 1.25
N GLY A 97 -8.34 2.25 0.41
CA GLY A 97 -7.01 1.80 0.80
C GLY A 97 -6.19 2.83 1.56
N PRO A 98 -6.14 4.10 1.13
CA PRO A 98 -5.38 5.11 1.85
C PRO A 98 -5.81 5.27 3.31
N ILE A 99 -7.11 5.23 3.57
CA ILE A 99 -7.65 5.30 4.93
C ILE A 99 -7.23 4.08 5.73
N VAL A 100 -7.34 2.88 5.13
CA VAL A 100 -6.93 1.63 5.77
C VAL A 100 -5.43 1.64 6.06
N SER A 101 -4.61 2.14 5.13
CA SER A 101 -3.16 2.25 5.32
C SER A 101 -2.80 3.14 6.51
N VAL A 102 -3.46 4.29 6.65
CA VAL A 102 -3.23 5.19 7.79
C VAL A 102 -3.62 4.53 9.11
N VAL A 103 -4.77 3.85 9.13
CA VAL A 103 -5.22 3.12 10.33
C VAL A 103 -4.23 2.03 10.71
N ILE A 104 -3.76 1.26 9.74
CA ILE A 104 -2.76 0.20 9.97
C ILE A 104 -1.47 0.80 10.54
N MET A 105 -0.96 1.89 9.94
CA MET A 105 0.26 2.53 10.44
C MET A 105 0.09 3.09 11.83
N GLY A 106 -1.05 3.69 12.13
CA GLY A 106 -1.35 4.18 13.48
C GLY A 106 -1.35 3.04 14.50
N ALA A 107 -1.95 1.92 14.16
CA ALA A 107 -1.99 0.74 15.02
C ALA A 107 -0.58 0.16 15.22
N LEU A 108 0.20 0.03 14.15
CA LEU A 108 1.56 -0.48 14.24
C LEU A 108 2.44 0.41 15.12
N TRP A 109 2.39 1.71 14.92
CA TRP A 109 3.19 2.64 15.69
C TRP A 109 2.74 2.72 17.16
N GLY A 110 1.44 2.58 17.42
CA GLY A 110 0.91 2.62 18.76
C GLY A 110 1.12 1.35 19.58
N PHE A 111 1.17 0.18 18.93
CA PHE A 111 1.16 -1.08 19.64
C PHE A 111 2.35 -1.99 19.35
N TRP A 112 2.99 -1.89 18.19
CA TRP A 112 4.01 -2.86 17.79
C TRP A 112 5.39 -2.27 17.56
N TYR A 113 5.48 -1.08 16.97
CA TYR A 113 6.78 -0.47 16.70
C TYR A 113 7.35 0.29 17.90
N ILE A 114 6.54 0.59 18.88
CA ILE A 114 6.93 1.32 20.09
C ILE A 114 6.95 0.40 21.35
#